data_d1832d369c5c06ac6a15fcce8d51e63f
#
_entry.id   d1832d369c5c06ac6a15fcce8d51e63f
#
_cell.length_a   1.000
_cell.length_b   1.000
_cell.length_c   1.000
_cell.angle_alpha   90.00
_cell.angle_beta   90.00
_cell.angle_gamma   90.00
#
_symmetry.space_group_name_H-M   'P 1'
#
loop_
_entity.id
_entity.type
_entity.pdbx_description
1 polymer ?
#
loop_
_entity_poly.entity_id
_entity_poly.type
_entity_poly.pdbx_seq_one_letter_code
_entity_poly.pdbx_strand_id
1 'polypeptide(L)'
;SNNYLTSISIPTSTVTIGDNVFYNNRINSIAFNENLESIGNKSFSNNKLEKITLPANLVSIGNEAFANNLLASADLTASIENVGTKAFENNLIASVKFSTTMEIIHEGVFRNNKLKSIDIPANISEIGSFAFSINKLQDLEIPNSLLILGEGSFAFNEIDEVDFHDAIERIGPYAFYGNKLQMVKIPQKINTIEEHSFANND
;
A
#
# COMPACT_ATOMS: atom_id res chain seq x y z
N SER A 1 -16.79 21.09 -2.24
CA SER A 1 -17.84 21.23 -3.29
C SER A 1 -17.80 20.02 -4.19
N ASN A 2 -18.95 19.35 -4.35
CA ASN A 2 -19.08 18.19 -5.24
C ASN A 2 -18.99 18.70 -6.68
N ASN A 3 -17.84 18.56 -7.29
CA ASN A 3 -17.64 18.81 -8.71
C ASN A 3 -18.00 17.53 -9.50
N TYR A 4 -18.18 17.65 -10.80
CA TYR A 4 -18.51 16.54 -11.69
C TYR A 4 -17.46 16.36 -12.79
N LEU A 5 -16.20 16.67 -12.47
CA LEU A 5 -15.09 16.48 -13.40
C LEU A 5 -14.95 15.00 -13.74
N THR A 6 -14.82 14.68 -15.02
CA THR A 6 -14.68 13.30 -15.52
C THR A 6 -13.29 13.01 -16.06
N SER A 7 -12.56 14.02 -16.51
CA SER A 7 -11.19 13.91 -17.00
C SER A 7 -10.39 15.17 -16.69
N ILE A 8 -9.07 15.02 -16.62
CA ILE A 8 -8.13 16.12 -16.40
C ILE A 8 -6.90 15.89 -17.25
N SER A 9 -6.32 16.99 -17.73
CA SER A 9 -4.97 17.01 -18.29
C SER A 9 -4.13 17.99 -17.47
N ILE A 10 -2.98 17.52 -16.99
CA ILE A 10 -2.07 18.32 -16.18
C ILE A 10 -1.09 19.04 -17.14
N PRO A 11 -0.99 20.38 -17.08
CA PRO A 11 -0.05 21.13 -17.91
C PRO A 11 1.40 20.68 -17.70
N THR A 12 2.21 20.75 -18.74
CA THR A 12 3.64 20.33 -18.70
C THR A 12 4.48 21.16 -17.72
N SER A 13 4.06 22.37 -17.38
CA SER A 13 4.71 23.23 -16.38
C SER A 13 4.39 22.90 -14.94
N THR A 14 3.46 21.95 -14.69
CA THR A 14 3.06 21.60 -13.33
C THR A 14 4.08 20.63 -12.73
N VAL A 15 4.68 21.02 -11.63
CA VAL A 15 5.64 20.20 -10.85
C VAL A 15 4.97 19.57 -9.63
N THR A 16 3.97 20.23 -9.06
CA THR A 16 3.28 19.77 -7.84
C THR A 16 1.77 19.87 -7.98
N ILE A 17 1.05 18.83 -7.57
CA ILE A 17 -0.39 18.86 -7.35
C ILE A 17 -0.61 18.98 -5.83
N GLY A 18 -1.31 20.04 -5.40
CA GLY A 18 -1.57 20.31 -3.99
C GLY A 18 -2.61 19.37 -3.35
N ASP A 19 -2.88 19.59 -2.07
CA ASP A 19 -3.84 18.79 -1.30
C ASP A 19 -5.28 19.03 -1.76
N ASN A 20 -6.08 17.96 -1.82
CA ASN A 20 -7.53 17.97 -2.11
C ASN A 20 -7.94 18.60 -3.45
N VAL A 21 -7.03 18.84 -4.38
CA VAL A 21 -7.29 19.59 -5.62
C VAL A 21 -8.45 18.98 -6.41
N PHE A 22 -8.47 17.67 -6.56
CA PHE A 22 -9.48 16.93 -7.31
C PHE A 22 -10.32 15.98 -6.44
N TYR A 23 -10.30 16.21 -5.12
CA TYR A 23 -11.06 15.41 -4.17
C TYR A 23 -12.56 15.39 -4.49
N ASN A 24 -13.15 14.18 -4.39
CA ASN A 24 -14.60 13.97 -4.53
C ASN A 24 -15.18 14.46 -5.86
N ASN A 25 -14.69 13.88 -6.96
CA ASN A 25 -15.13 14.10 -8.33
C ASN A 25 -15.59 12.78 -8.99
N ARG A 26 -15.69 12.76 -10.31
CA ARG A 26 -16.02 11.57 -11.12
C ARG A 26 -14.94 11.29 -12.15
N ILE A 27 -13.69 11.60 -11.83
CA ILE A 27 -12.57 11.48 -12.75
C ILE A 27 -12.30 9.99 -12.96
N ASN A 28 -12.38 9.56 -14.21
CA ASN A 28 -12.10 8.19 -14.64
C ASN A 28 -10.79 8.09 -15.43
N SER A 29 -10.25 9.20 -15.90
CA SER A 29 -8.97 9.24 -16.61
C SER A 29 -8.18 10.50 -16.26
N ILE A 30 -6.86 10.35 -16.22
CA ILE A 30 -5.90 11.41 -16.00
C ILE A 30 -4.63 11.15 -16.79
N ALA A 31 -4.07 12.20 -17.38
CA ALA A 31 -2.74 12.21 -17.96
C ALA A 31 -1.83 13.12 -17.13
N PHE A 32 -0.85 12.51 -16.48
CA PHE A 32 0.22 13.27 -15.81
C PHE A 32 1.27 13.72 -16.82
N ASN A 33 1.94 14.82 -16.54
CA ASN A 33 3.10 15.26 -17.31
C ASN A 33 4.40 14.71 -16.67
N GLU A 34 5.48 14.63 -17.46
CA GLU A 34 6.75 14.06 -17.02
C GLU A 34 7.52 14.91 -15.98
N ASN A 35 7.15 16.18 -15.79
CA ASN A 35 7.79 17.08 -14.83
C ASN A 35 7.15 17.04 -13.43
N LEU A 36 6.10 16.23 -13.26
CA LEU A 36 5.41 16.13 -11.97
C LEU A 36 6.29 15.37 -10.96
N GLU A 37 6.61 16.00 -9.85
CA GLU A 37 7.44 15.46 -8.76
C GLU A 37 6.63 15.07 -7.53
N SER A 38 5.49 15.73 -7.29
CA SER A 38 4.70 15.44 -6.08
C SER A 38 3.20 15.53 -6.29
N ILE A 39 2.48 14.63 -5.60
CA ILE A 39 1.03 14.56 -5.54
C ILE A 39 0.61 14.70 -4.08
N GLY A 40 -0.18 15.72 -3.77
CA GLY A 40 -0.60 16.08 -2.41
C GLY A 40 -1.65 15.14 -1.80
N ASN A 41 -1.92 15.37 -0.52
CA ASN A 41 -2.87 14.57 0.25
C ASN A 41 -4.28 14.63 -0.34
N LYS A 42 -4.96 13.48 -0.42
CA LYS A 42 -6.35 13.36 -0.91
C LYS A 42 -6.61 13.94 -2.30
N SER A 43 -5.57 14.27 -3.06
CA SER A 43 -5.74 15.05 -4.28
C SER A 43 -6.64 14.37 -5.31
N PHE A 44 -6.64 13.06 -5.40
CA PHE A 44 -7.52 12.27 -6.27
C PHE A 44 -8.44 11.31 -5.49
N SER A 45 -8.53 11.46 -4.18
CA SER A 45 -9.39 10.60 -3.36
C SER A 45 -10.87 10.76 -3.74
N ASN A 46 -11.63 9.66 -3.62
CA ASN A 46 -13.05 9.60 -3.98
C ASN A 46 -13.33 10.00 -5.44
N ASN A 47 -12.73 9.27 -6.37
CA ASN A 47 -12.94 9.41 -7.80
C ASN A 47 -13.30 8.05 -8.44
N LYS A 48 -13.14 7.90 -9.74
CA LYS A 48 -13.45 6.69 -10.51
C LYS A 48 -12.29 6.25 -11.39
N LEU A 49 -11.05 6.52 -10.96
CA LEU A 49 -9.85 6.15 -11.70
C LEU A 49 -9.73 4.62 -11.75
N GLU A 50 -9.70 4.05 -12.95
CA GLU A 50 -9.49 2.61 -13.17
C GLU A 50 -8.02 2.28 -13.40
N LYS A 51 -7.26 3.23 -13.93
CA LYS A 51 -5.82 3.13 -14.16
C LYS A 51 -5.15 4.50 -14.00
N ILE A 52 -3.89 4.46 -13.62
CA ILE A 52 -2.98 5.61 -13.62
C ILE A 52 -1.64 5.18 -14.22
N THR A 53 -0.95 6.12 -14.86
CA THR A 53 0.45 5.98 -15.24
C THR A 53 1.20 7.09 -14.53
N LEU A 54 2.02 6.74 -13.56
CA LEU A 54 2.81 7.70 -12.79
C LEU A 54 4.05 8.11 -13.59
N PRO A 55 4.42 9.40 -13.60
CA PRO A 55 5.59 9.87 -14.36
C PRO A 55 6.90 9.43 -13.68
N ALA A 56 7.96 9.27 -14.48
CA ALA A 56 9.24 8.77 -13.99
C ALA A 56 9.91 9.67 -12.92
N ASN A 57 9.62 10.97 -12.95
CA ASN A 57 10.18 11.95 -12.01
C ASN A 57 9.36 12.10 -10.71
N LEU A 58 8.28 11.33 -10.55
CA LEU A 58 7.46 11.41 -9.33
C LEU A 58 8.23 10.85 -8.13
N VAL A 59 8.42 11.68 -7.11
CA VAL A 59 9.15 11.36 -5.88
C VAL A 59 8.20 11.02 -4.73
N SER A 60 7.06 11.71 -4.65
CA SER A 60 6.16 11.55 -3.51
C SER A 60 4.68 11.51 -3.86
N ILE A 61 3.95 10.65 -3.15
CA ILE A 61 2.49 10.52 -3.17
C ILE A 61 1.99 10.76 -1.75
N GLY A 62 1.09 11.72 -1.57
CA GLY A 62 0.56 12.12 -0.27
C GLY A 62 -0.43 11.11 0.34
N ASN A 63 -0.82 11.36 1.59
CA ASN A 63 -1.78 10.55 2.32
C ASN A 63 -3.13 10.51 1.58
N GLU A 64 -3.72 9.31 1.47
CA GLU A 64 -5.00 9.07 0.83
C GLU A 64 -5.10 9.60 -0.63
N ALA A 65 -3.98 9.89 -1.30
CA ALA A 65 -3.97 10.60 -2.58
C ALA A 65 -4.86 9.92 -3.65
N PHE A 66 -4.89 8.60 -3.71
CA PHE A 66 -5.70 7.80 -4.62
C PHE A 66 -6.71 6.88 -3.90
N ALA A 67 -6.99 7.14 -2.62
CA ALA A 67 -7.95 6.33 -1.88
C ALA A 67 -9.35 6.39 -2.47
N ASN A 68 -10.13 5.30 -2.34
CA ASN A 68 -11.51 5.22 -2.82
C ASN A 68 -11.64 5.51 -4.33
N ASN A 69 -10.93 4.73 -5.13
CA ASN A 69 -10.99 4.71 -6.60
C ASN A 69 -11.29 3.28 -7.11
N LEU A 70 -11.06 3.02 -8.38
CA LEU A 70 -11.30 1.73 -9.04
C LEU A 70 -10.01 1.17 -9.67
N LEU A 71 -8.85 1.57 -9.15
CA LEU A 71 -7.55 1.21 -9.71
C LEU A 71 -7.35 -0.31 -9.69
N ALA A 72 -7.00 -0.90 -10.83
CA ALA A 72 -6.75 -2.33 -10.97
C ALA A 72 -5.30 -2.73 -10.68
N SER A 73 -4.36 -1.79 -10.76
CA SER A 73 -2.94 -1.99 -10.47
C SER A 73 -2.28 -0.71 -9.98
N ALA A 74 -1.13 -0.84 -9.30
CA ALA A 74 -0.26 0.26 -8.94
C ALA A 74 1.18 -0.07 -9.37
N ASP A 75 1.75 0.74 -10.27
CA ASP A 75 3.16 0.66 -10.65
C ASP A 75 3.90 1.83 -9.99
N LEU A 76 4.68 1.52 -8.94
CA LEU A 76 5.44 2.49 -8.14
C LEU A 76 6.94 2.44 -8.46
N THR A 77 7.33 1.90 -9.62
CA THR A 77 8.75 1.72 -10.01
C THR A 77 9.45 3.01 -10.42
N ALA A 78 8.73 4.14 -10.53
CA ALA A 78 9.33 5.46 -10.66
C ALA A 78 10.26 5.78 -9.46
N SER A 79 10.90 6.94 -9.46
CA SER A 79 11.78 7.39 -8.37
C SER A 79 11.04 7.69 -7.06
N ILE A 80 9.97 6.93 -6.77
CA ILE A 80 9.09 7.17 -5.62
C ILE A 80 9.81 6.75 -4.34
N GLU A 81 10.07 7.71 -3.49
CA GLU A 81 10.68 7.50 -2.18
C GLU A 81 9.61 7.38 -1.09
N ASN A 82 8.49 8.07 -1.25
CA ASN A 82 7.44 8.12 -0.24
C ASN A 82 6.03 7.94 -0.82
N VAL A 83 5.32 6.96 -0.26
CA VAL A 83 3.88 6.74 -0.50
C VAL A 83 3.15 6.88 0.84
N GLY A 84 2.37 7.95 0.97
CA GLY A 84 1.71 8.31 2.23
C GLY A 84 0.69 7.28 2.72
N THR A 85 0.30 7.45 3.97
CA THR A 85 -0.71 6.63 4.66
C THR A 85 -1.99 6.52 3.84
N LYS A 86 -2.50 5.29 3.67
CA LYS A 86 -3.76 5.00 2.96
C LYS A 86 -3.81 5.48 1.50
N ALA A 87 -2.65 5.74 0.87
CA ALA A 87 -2.59 6.36 -0.46
C ALA A 87 -3.40 5.60 -1.53
N PHE A 88 -3.49 4.29 -1.44
CA PHE A 88 -4.24 3.41 -2.35
C PHE A 88 -5.32 2.59 -1.65
N GLU A 89 -5.74 2.99 -0.45
CA GLU A 89 -6.80 2.31 0.29
C GLU A 89 -8.11 2.26 -0.50
N ASN A 90 -8.88 1.16 -0.37
CA ASN A 90 -10.20 1.01 -1.00
C ASN A 90 -10.14 1.15 -2.53
N ASN A 91 -9.38 0.29 -3.19
CA ASN A 91 -9.31 0.16 -4.63
C ASN A 91 -9.60 -1.29 -5.08
N LEU A 92 -9.32 -1.61 -6.32
CA LEU A 92 -9.45 -2.96 -6.90
C LEU A 92 -8.09 -3.54 -7.28
N ILE A 93 -7.00 -3.08 -6.66
CA ILE A 93 -5.62 -3.40 -7.03
C ILE A 93 -5.37 -4.90 -6.84
N ALA A 94 -5.09 -5.59 -7.94
CA ALA A 94 -4.75 -7.00 -7.97
C ALA A 94 -3.24 -7.25 -8.12
N SER A 95 -2.47 -6.22 -8.50
CA SER A 95 -1.00 -6.28 -8.61
C SER A 95 -0.37 -4.94 -8.26
N VAL A 96 0.77 -5.00 -7.60
CA VAL A 96 1.60 -3.84 -7.26
C VAL A 96 3.06 -4.12 -7.65
N LYS A 97 3.75 -3.09 -8.15
CA LYS A 97 5.21 -3.08 -8.29
C LYS A 97 5.76 -1.96 -7.44
N PHE A 98 6.72 -2.30 -6.58
CA PHE A 98 7.34 -1.33 -5.67
C PHE A 98 8.59 -0.70 -6.26
N SER A 99 8.90 0.52 -5.82
CA SER A 99 10.20 1.15 -6.02
C SER A 99 11.25 0.48 -5.13
N THR A 100 12.49 0.39 -5.64
CA THR A 100 13.63 -0.06 -4.85
C THR A 100 14.22 1.04 -3.95
N THR A 101 13.66 2.25 -3.97
CA THR A 101 14.05 3.38 -3.12
C THR A 101 13.19 3.51 -1.85
N MET A 102 12.04 2.82 -1.81
CA MET A 102 11.17 2.83 -0.63
C MET A 102 11.77 1.94 0.47
N GLU A 103 11.80 2.43 1.69
CA GLU A 103 12.27 1.70 2.89
C GLU A 103 11.12 1.27 3.81
N ILE A 104 9.98 1.94 3.70
CA ILE A 104 8.80 1.73 4.55
C ILE A 104 7.55 1.65 3.68
N ILE A 105 6.69 0.68 3.98
CA ILE A 105 5.31 0.64 3.49
C ILE A 105 4.41 1.18 4.60
N HIS A 106 3.91 2.39 4.42
CA HIS A 106 3.17 3.10 5.46
C HIS A 106 1.79 2.49 5.77
N GLU A 107 1.17 2.99 6.86
CA GLU A 107 -0.14 2.55 7.34
C GLU A 107 -1.20 2.54 6.23
N GLY A 108 -1.90 1.41 6.09
CA GLY A 108 -3.08 1.25 5.26
C GLY A 108 -2.88 1.47 3.75
N VAL A 109 -1.64 1.58 3.26
CA VAL A 109 -1.36 1.97 1.85
C VAL A 109 -2.18 1.16 0.86
N PHE A 110 -2.27 -0.15 1.03
CA PHE A 110 -3.02 -1.07 0.15
C PHE A 110 -4.18 -1.76 0.87
N ARG A 111 -4.67 -1.20 1.98
CA ARG A 111 -5.81 -1.77 2.69
C ARG A 111 -7.03 -1.86 1.80
N ASN A 112 -7.79 -2.96 1.94
CA ASN A 112 -9.01 -3.24 1.20
C ASN A 112 -8.84 -3.13 -0.32
N ASN A 113 -8.03 -4.06 -0.85
CA ASN A 113 -7.75 -4.24 -2.27
C ASN A 113 -8.00 -5.69 -2.71
N LYS A 114 -7.39 -6.16 -3.80
CA LYS A 114 -7.60 -7.49 -4.38
C LYS A 114 -6.29 -8.25 -4.62
N LEU A 115 -5.21 -7.87 -3.90
CA LEU A 115 -3.90 -8.48 -4.03
C LEU A 115 -3.95 -9.97 -3.67
N LYS A 116 -3.41 -10.84 -4.53
CA LYS A 116 -3.29 -12.29 -4.29
C LYS A 116 -1.86 -12.69 -3.92
N SER A 117 -0.90 -11.94 -4.39
CA SER A 117 0.52 -12.05 -4.06
C SER A 117 1.17 -10.68 -4.07
N ILE A 118 2.29 -10.53 -3.40
CA ILE A 118 3.12 -9.33 -3.39
C ILE A 118 4.59 -9.72 -3.40
N ASP A 119 5.38 -8.92 -4.10
CA ASP A 119 6.84 -8.98 -4.11
C ASP A 119 7.35 -7.84 -3.24
N ILE A 120 7.68 -8.10 -1.97
CA ILE A 120 8.18 -7.07 -1.05
C ILE A 120 9.67 -6.87 -1.33
N PRO A 121 10.12 -5.65 -1.72
CA PRO A 121 11.52 -5.40 -2.03
C PRO A 121 12.45 -5.66 -0.83
N ALA A 122 13.70 -6.09 -1.14
CA ALA A 122 14.71 -6.43 -0.14
C ALA A 122 15.30 -5.21 0.63
N ASN A 123 14.78 -4.02 0.41
CA ASN A 123 15.12 -2.78 1.13
C ASN A 123 14.02 -2.35 2.12
N ILE A 124 12.86 -2.99 2.11
CA ILE A 124 11.79 -2.68 3.06
C ILE A 124 12.17 -3.20 4.45
N SER A 125 12.21 -2.31 5.42
CA SER A 125 12.49 -2.60 6.83
C SER A 125 11.24 -2.60 7.71
N GLU A 126 10.18 -1.93 7.30
CA GLU A 126 8.94 -1.81 8.06
C GLU A 126 7.70 -1.89 7.16
N ILE A 127 6.72 -2.65 7.61
CA ILE A 127 5.35 -2.65 7.06
C ILE A 127 4.43 -2.08 8.15
N GLY A 128 3.84 -0.93 7.85
CA GLY A 128 2.97 -0.18 8.76
C GLY A 128 1.64 -0.88 9.06
N SER A 129 0.94 -0.34 10.03
CA SER A 129 -0.35 -0.87 10.48
C SER A 129 -1.36 -0.98 9.35
N PHE A 130 -2.05 -2.12 9.24
CA PHE A 130 -3.08 -2.40 8.24
C PHE A 130 -2.66 -2.25 6.78
N ALA A 131 -1.36 -2.19 6.46
CA ALA A 131 -0.85 -1.86 5.12
C ALA A 131 -1.43 -2.76 4.02
N PHE A 132 -1.56 -4.05 4.27
CA PHE A 132 -2.13 -5.05 3.36
C PHE A 132 -3.38 -5.75 3.89
N SER A 133 -4.02 -5.19 4.93
CA SER A 133 -5.21 -5.83 5.48
C SER A 133 -6.37 -5.84 4.49
N ILE A 134 -7.27 -6.84 4.61
CA ILE A 134 -8.44 -7.00 3.76
C ILE A 134 -8.04 -7.09 2.27
N ASN A 135 -7.19 -8.07 1.97
CA ASN A 135 -6.80 -8.46 0.61
C ASN A 135 -7.10 -9.96 0.38
N LYS A 136 -6.40 -10.60 -0.52
CA LYS A 136 -6.54 -12.04 -0.86
C LYS A 136 -5.18 -12.71 -0.97
N LEU A 137 -4.19 -12.24 -0.21
CA LEU A 137 -2.83 -12.76 -0.24
C LEU A 137 -2.86 -14.23 0.21
N GLN A 138 -2.23 -15.10 -0.56
CA GLN A 138 -2.09 -16.52 -0.29
C GLN A 138 -0.63 -16.85 0.02
N ASP A 139 0.26 -16.45 -0.87
CA ASP A 139 1.70 -16.61 -0.71
C ASP A 139 2.30 -15.33 -0.14
N LEU A 140 3.18 -15.46 0.86
CA LEU A 140 3.88 -14.32 1.45
C LEU A 140 5.34 -14.66 1.75
N GLU A 141 6.24 -14.05 1.00
CA GLU A 141 7.67 -14.09 1.27
C GLU A 141 8.09 -12.87 2.10
N ILE A 142 8.73 -13.11 3.24
CA ILE A 142 9.25 -12.07 4.13
C ILE A 142 10.72 -11.80 3.78
N PRO A 143 11.07 -10.59 3.26
CA PRO A 143 12.45 -10.29 2.93
C PRO A 143 13.32 -10.14 4.18
N ASN A 144 14.60 -10.53 4.06
CA ASN A 144 15.55 -10.49 5.20
C ASN A 144 15.80 -9.08 5.78
N SER A 145 15.41 -8.03 5.08
CA SER A 145 15.48 -6.63 5.53
C SER A 145 14.36 -6.25 6.48
N LEU A 146 13.23 -6.99 6.46
CA LEU A 146 12.04 -6.62 7.22
C LEU A 146 12.25 -6.91 8.71
N LEU A 147 12.08 -5.89 9.53
CA LEU A 147 12.28 -5.95 10.99
C LEU A 147 10.96 -5.80 11.74
N ILE A 148 10.04 -4.99 11.22
CA ILE A 148 8.82 -4.60 11.92
C ILE A 148 7.57 -4.84 11.07
N LEU A 149 6.64 -5.57 11.65
CA LEU A 149 5.27 -5.71 11.18
C LEU A 149 4.33 -4.95 12.12
N GLY A 150 3.62 -3.98 11.57
CA GLY A 150 2.65 -3.15 12.30
C GLY A 150 1.37 -3.91 12.66
N GLU A 151 0.52 -3.26 13.44
CA GLU A 151 -0.80 -3.77 13.80
C GLU A 151 -1.61 -4.15 12.56
N GLY A 152 -2.18 -5.36 12.55
CA GLY A 152 -3.08 -5.83 11.50
C GLY A 152 -2.49 -5.78 10.08
N SER A 153 -1.17 -5.70 9.93
CA SER A 153 -0.50 -5.44 8.64
C SER A 153 -0.94 -6.39 7.53
N PHE A 154 -1.23 -7.65 7.84
CA PHE A 154 -1.74 -8.69 6.95
C PHE A 154 -3.07 -9.28 7.40
N ALA A 155 -3.81 -8.61 8.30
CA ALA A 155 -5.09 -9.12 8.78
C ALA A 155 -6.11 -9.32 7.66
N PHE A 156 -6.97 -10.35 7.78
CA PHE A 156 -8.03 -10.64 6.83
C PHE A 156 -7.51 -10.88 5.40
N ASN A 157 -6.56 -11.81 5.27
CA ASN A 157 -6.07 -12.35 4.01
C ASN A 157 -6.37 -13.85 3.92
N GLU A 158 -5.70 -14.55 3.01
CA GLU A 158 -5.84 -16.00 2.80
C GLU A 158 -4.49 -16.71 2.93
N ILE A 159 -3.55 -16.16 3.73
CA ILE A 159 -2.19 -16.65 3.90
C ILE A 159 -2.23 -17.96 4.67
N ASP A 160 -1.68 -19.02 4.11
CA ASP A 160 -1.64 -20.37 4.70
C ASP A 160 -0.26 -20.74 5.24
N GLU A 161 0.79 -20.08 4.78
CA GLU A 161 2.16 -20.25 5.27
C GLU A 161 2.90 -18.91 5.37
N VAL A 162 3.75 -18.77 6.36
CA VAL A 162 4.71 -17.67 6.50
C VAL A 162 5.97 -18.12 7.20
N ASP A 163 7.11 -17.89 6.55
CA ASP A 163 8.43 -18.14 7.09
C ASP A 163 9.08 -16.84 7.57
N PHE A 164 9.30 -16.73 8.87
CA PHE A 164 10.01 -15.61 9.46
C PHE A 164 11.49 -15.89 9.61
N HIS A 165 12.35 -14.98 9.21
CA HIS A 165 13.77 -15.01 9.53
C HIS A 165 14.03 -14.47 10.96
N ASP A 166 15.16 -14.85 11.57
CA ASP A 166 15.48 -14.52 12.96
C ASP A 166 15.78 -13.03 13.23
N ALA A 167 15.84 -12.17 12.21
CA ALA A 167 16.05 -10.73 12.38
C ALA A 167 14.78 -9.95 12.72
N ILE A 168 13.58 -10.53 12.51
CA ILE A 168 12.32 -9.87 12.87
C ILE A 168 12.34 -9.48 14.35
N GLU A 169 12.05 -8.23 14.63
CA GLU A 169 12.09 -7.63 15.97
C GLU A 169 10.68 -7.43 16.56
N ARG A 170 9.67 -7.25 15.71
CA ARG A 170 8.30 -7.05 16.14
C ARG A 170 7.29 -7.61 15.15
N ILE A 171 6.30 -8.34 15.69
CA ILE A 171 5.06 -8.73 15.03
C ILE A 171 3.93 -8.11 15.84
N GLY A 172 3.30 -7.06 15.29
CA GLY A 172 2.28 -6.26 15.99
C GLY A 172 0.99 -7.02 16.29
N PRO A 173 0.11 -6.46 17.12
CA PRO A 173 -1.18 -7.05 17.43
C PRO A 173 -1.98 -7.23 16.13
N TYR A 174 -2.78 -8.29 16.06
CA TYR A 174 -3.60 -8.62 14.89
C TYR A 174 -2.84 -8.79 13.56
N ALA A 175 -1.50 -8.85 13.53
CA ALA A 175 -0.71 -8.81 12.29
C ALA A 175 -1.17 -9.83 11.25
N PHE A 176 -1.49 -11.06 11.66
CA PHE A 176 -1.99 -12.15 10.81
C PHE A 176 -3.38 -12.62 11.23
N TYR A 177 -4.17 -11.76 11.87
CA TYR A 177 -5.52 -12.10 12.28
C TYR A 177 -6.42 -12.47 11.09
N GLY A 178 -7.17 -13.57 11.19
CA GLY A 178 -8.15 -13.94 10.16
C GLY A 178 -7.49 -14.38 8.84
N ASN A 179 -6.46 -15.20 8.91
CA ASN A 179 -5.80 -15.86 7.79
C ASN A 179 -6.07 -17.39 7.81
N LYS A 180 -5.23 -18.19 7.16
CA LYS A 180 -5.37 -19.66 7.06
C LYS A 180 -4.11 -20.39 7.57
N LEU A 181 -3.31 -19.74 8.42
CA LEU A 181 -2.06 -20.29 8.92
C LEU A 181 -2.34 -21.54 9.78
N GLN A 182 -1.71 -22.66 9.43
CA GLN A 182 -1.80 -23.92 10.20
C GLN A 182 -0.63 -24.04 11.18
N MET A 183 0.50 -23.45 10.87
CA MET A 183 1.71 -23.49 11.69
C MET A 183 2.49 -22.18 11.54
N VAL A 184 3.07 -21.73 12.63
CA VAL A 184 3.95 -20.55 12.64
C VAL A 184 5.16 -20.84 13.52
N LYS A 185 6.35 -20.63 12.98
CA LYS A 185 7.60 -20.62 13.75
C LYS A 185 7.89 -19.20 14.19
N ILE A 186 7.79 -18.93 15.47
CA ILE A 186 8.08 -17.61 16.04
C ILE A 186 9.59 -17.35 16.04
N PRO A 187 10.09 -16.21 15.48
CA PRO A 187 11.50 -15.84 15.50
C PRO A 187 12.07 -15.72 16.92
N GLN A 188 13.35 -16.06 17.08
CA GLN A 188 13.97 -16.09 18.42
C GLN A 188 14.07 -14.71 19.10
N LYS A 189 14.10 -13.62 18.32
CA LYS A 189 14.14 -12.25 18.86
C LYS A 189 12.81 -11.74 19.38
N ILE A 190 11.71 -12.40 19.05
CA ILE A 190 10.37 -11.97 19.51
C ILE A 190 10.23 -12.26 21.00
N ASN A 191 10.22 -11.20 21.80
CA ASN A 191 10.07 -11.29 23.26
C ASN A 191 8.62 -11.30 23.70
N THR A 192 7.70 -10.81 22.86
CA THR A 192 6.26 -10.72 23.15
C THR A 192 5.47 -11.12 21.92
N ILE A 193 4.55 -12.06 22.06
CA ILE A 193 3.52 -12.34 21.07
C ILE A 193 2.35 -11.43 21.43
N GLU A 194 2.11 -10.43 20.58
CA GLU A 194 1.14 -9.39 20.86
C GLU A 194 -0.31 -9.90 20.67
N GLU A 195 -1.27 -9.12 21.20
CA GLU A 195 -2.68 -9.49 21.23
C GLU A 195 -3.20 -9.88 19.83
N HIS A 196 -3.84 -11.06 19.76
CA HIS A 196 -4.46 -11.58 18.54
C HIS A 196 -3.58 -11.67 17.30
N SER A 197 -2.24 -11.58 17.44
CA SER A 197 -1.31 -11.56 16.27
C SER A 197 -1.57 -12.69 15.27
N PHE A 198 -1.98 -13.85 15.72
CA PHE A 198 -2.27 -15.05 14.92
C PHE A 198 -3.65 -15.65 15.20
N ALA A 199 -4.55 -14.91 15.82
CA ALA A 199 -5.89 -15.41 16.15
C ALA A 199 -6.77 -15.56 14.89
N ASN A 200 -7.80 -16.43 14.98
CA ASN A 200 -8.72 -16.72 13.88
C ASN A 200 -8.03 -17.21 12.60
N ASN A 201 -7.01 -18.05 12.75
CA ASN A 201 -6.44 -18.84 11.68
C ASN A 201 -7.05 -20.25 11.67
N ASP A 202 -7.01 -20.95 10.54
CA ASP A 202 -7.58 -22.31 10.38
C ASP A 202 -6.81 -23.40 11.13
#